data_7460231e2e5dcea2cafadf06cd92829b
#
_entry.id   7460231e2e5dcea2cafadf06cd92829b
#
_cell.length_a   1.000
_cell.length_b   1.000
_cell.length_c   1.000
_cell.angle_alpha   90.00
_cell.angle_beta   90.00
_cell.angle_gamma   90.00
#
_symmetry.space_group_name_H-M   'P 1'
#
loop_
_entity.id
_entity.type
_entity.pdbx_description
1 polymer ?
#
loop_
_entity_poly.entity_id
_entity_poly.type
_entity_poly.pdbx_seq_one_letter_code
_entity_poly.pdbx_strand_id
1 'polypeptide(L)'
;MGVVILLLHLVGFGVLVFMVAPQSFHLSGSTPIFGVGVGVLAYTLGLRHAFDADHIAAIDNTTRKLLADRAEFGISRRPLSVGFWFALGHSTIVFALAFLLSMGVRTLAGQVEDESSVLHAITGVIGPSVSGIFLWTLGILNLVVLVGIVSVFRRMRQGDYNEQELEDQLNKRGFMNRFLGGLTKSVTKPWQIYPVGLLFGLGFDTATEVALLVLAGGAAAFLPFYAILVLPVLFAAGMCLMDTIDGVLMNGAYGWAFFKPVRKVYYNMTITSISVAVALVIGTIQLVSVVVDQAGISSGPLAEIADMNLENAGFFIVGLFIVAWIGSALLWKYGKVEEKWSAQMRTDVAK
;
A
#
# COMPACT_ATOMS: atom_id res chain seq x y z
N MET A 1 -16.89 -2.24 5.64
CA MET A 1 -16.02 -2.32 4.46
C MET A 1 -16.68 -3.13 3.33
N GLY A 2 -16.95 -4.44 3.45
CA GLY A 2 -17.54 -5.21 2.34
C GLY A 2 -18.80 -4.62 1.72
N VAL A 3 -19.73 -4.10 2.54
CA VAL A 3 -20.94 -3.42 2.04
C VAL A 3 -20.60 -2.18 1.21
N VAL A 4 -19.61 -1.37 1.63
CA VAL A 4 -19.21 -0.18 0.88
C VAL A 4 -18.56 -0.56 -0.45
N ILE A 5 -17.68 -1.57 -0.46
CA ILE A 5 -17.08 -2.09 -1.69
C ILE A 5 -18.17 -2.59 -2.63
N LEU A 6 -19.11 -3.38 -2.14
CA LEU A 6 -20.26 -3.85 -2.93
C LEU A 6 -21.07 -2.68 -3.50
N LEU A 7 -21.35 -1.68 -2.69
CA LEU A 7 -22.09 -0.48 -3.14
C LEU A 7 -21.33 0.29 -4.23
N LEU A 8 -20.02 0.45 -4.10
CA LEU A 8 -19.20 1.07 -5.16
C LEU A 8 -19.32 0.30 -6.48
N HIS A 9 -19.29 -1.03 -6.45
CA HIS A 9 -19.49 -1.86 -7.64
C HIS A 9 -20.90 -1.73 -8.20
N LEU A 10 -21.93 -1.86 -7.36
CA LEU A 10 -23.32 -1.77 -7.80
C LEU A 10 -23.64 -0.40 -8.38
N VAL A 11 -23.21 0.68 -7.73
CA VAL A 11 -23.42 2.04 -8.21
C VAL A 11 -22.61 2.28 -9.49
N GLY A 12 -21.30 1.97 -9.48
CA GLY A 12 -20.43 2.20 -10.64
C GLY A 12 -20.91 1.45 -11.89
N PHE A 13 -21.05 0.12 -11.79
CA PHE A 13 -21.52 -0.68 -12.92
C PHE A 13 -23.01 -0.46 -13.24
N GLY A 14 -23.86 -0.21 -12.24
CA GLY A 14 -25.24 0.12 -12.43
C GLY A 14 -25.43 1.43 -13.24
N VAL A 15 -24.76 2.50 -12.83
CA VAL A 15 -24.79 3.77 -13.60
C VAL A 15 -24.20 3.58 -14.99
N LEU A 16 -23.07 2.85 -15.11
CA LEU A 16 -22.44 2.58 -16.39
C LEU A 16 -23.38 1.86 -17.35
N VAL A 17 -24.00 0.75 -16.92
CA VAL A 17 -24.80 -0.11 -17.79
C VAL A 17 -26.19 0.47 -18.07
N PHE A 18 -26.85 1.05 -17.07
CA PHE A 18 -28.25 1.47 -17.21
C PHE A 18 -28.41 2.95 -17.59
N MET A 19 -27.43 3.81 -17.32
CA MET A 19 -27.55 5.24 -17.59
C MET A 19 -26.57 5.73 -18.66
N VAL A 20 -25.33 5.22 -18.70
CA VAL A 20 -24.29 5.69 -19.63
C VAL A 20 -24.30 4.92 -20.95
N ALA A 21 -24.22 3.60 -20.90
CA ALA A 21 -24.10 2.77 -22.09
C ALA A 21 -25.26 2.93 -23.10
N PRO A 22 -26.54 3.06 -22.67
CA PRO A 22 -27.65 3.24 -23.61
C PRO A 22 -27.63 4.57 -24.38
N GLN A 23 -26.94 5.58 -23.88
CA GLN A 23 -26.87 6.91 -24.52
C GLN A 23 -25.90 6.98 -25.69
N SER A 24 -25.02 5.98 -25.82
CA SER A 24 -24.00 5.90 -26.91
C SER A 24 -23.26 7.23 -27.11
N PHE A 25 -22.79 7.83 -26.03
CA PHE A 25 -22.08 9.11 -26.08
C PHE A 25 -20.84 9.04 -26.99
N HIS A 26 -20.67 10.02 -27.86
CA HIS A 26 -19.49 10.16 -28.72
C HIS A 26 -18.51 11.18 -28.15
N LEU A 27 -17.25 10.81 -28.05
CA LEU A 27 -16.16 11.74 -27.82
C LEU A 27 -15.80 12.40 -29.15
N SER A 28 -15.95 13.73 -29.23
CA SER A 28 -15.64 14.64 -30.37
C SER A 28 -15.05 13.99 -31.63
N GLY A 29 -15.84 13.92 -32.69
CA GLY A 29 -15.36 13.70 -34.09
C GLY A 29 -14.75 12.32 -34.40
N SER A 30 -14.64 11.43 -33.47
CA SER A 30 -14.06 10.08 -33.59
C SER A 30 -15.05 8.99 -33.19
N THR A 31 -14.84 7.81 -33.72
CA THR A 31 -15.63 6.59 -33.52
C THR A 31 -15.63 5.95 -32.10
N PRO A 32 -14.81 6.32 -31.13
CA PRO A 32 -14.92 5.70 -29.81
C PRO A 32 -16.18 6.17 -29.08
N ILE A 33 -17.06 5.21 -28.79
CA ILE A 33 -18.24 5.42 -27.97
C ILE A 33 -17.80 5.38 -26.50
N PHE A 34 -18.15 6.42 -25.75
CA PHE A 34 -17.99 6.41 -24.30
C PHE A 34 -19.06 5.48 -23.70
N GLY A 35 -18.64 4.30 -23.26
CA GLY A 35 -19.55 3.27 -22.80
C GLY A 35 -18.87 2.23 -21.93
N VAL A 36 -19.36 0.99 -21.98
CA VAL A 36 -18.89 -0.11 -21.11
C VAL A 36 -17.38 -0.31 -21.17
N GLY A 37 -16.76 -0.19 -22.36
CA GLY A 37 -15.31 -0.39 -22.50
C GLY A 37 -14.49 0.63 -21.70
N VAL A 38 -14.90 1.89 -21.69
CA VAL A 38 -14.21 2.96 -20.93
C VAL A 38 -14.41 2.76 -19.43
N GLY A 39 -15.61 2.34 -19.00
CA GLY A 39 -15.86 2.02 -17.60
C GLY A 39 -15.06 0.82 -17.12
N VAL A 40 -14.97 -0.24 -17.93
CA VAL A 40 -14.13 -1.41 -17.62
C VAL A 40 -12.64 -1.01 -17.56
N LEU A 41 -12.19 -0.12 -18.47
CA LEU A 41 -10.83 0.41 -18.41
C LEU A 41 -10.58 1.15 -17.09
N ALA A 42 -11.46 2.06 -16.68
CA ALA A 42 -11.33 2.76 -15.41
C ALA A 42 -11.28 1.80 -14.21
N TYR A 43 -12.12 0.77 -14.21
CA TYR A 43 -12.11 -0.27 -13.19
C TYR A 43 -10.78 -1.04 -13.16
N THR A 44 -10.26 -1.44 -14.32
CA THR A 44 -8.99 -2.17 -14.42
C THR A 44 -7.79 -1.30 -14.06
N LEU A 45 -7.83 0.01 -14.36
CA LEU A 45 -6.83 0.96 -13.87
C LEU A 45 -6.82 1.01 -12.33
N GLY A 46 -8.00 1.02 -11.69
CA GLY A 46 -8.10 0.95 -10.23
C GLY A 46 -7.60 -0.37 -9.64
N LEU A 47 -7.91 -1.51 -10.28
CA LEU A 47 -7.34 -2.80 -9.89
C LEU A 47 -5.82 -2.80 -9.98
N ARG A 48 -5.26 -2.25 -11.07
CA ARG A 48 -3.81 -2.19 -11.29
C ARG A 48 -3.13 -1.25 -10.30
N HIS A 49 -3.72 -0.09 -10.03
CA HIS A 49 -3.17 0.91 -9.13
C HIS A 49 -2.96 0.36 -7.71
N ALA A 50 -3.85 -0.50 -7.22
CA ALA A 50 -3.68 -1.19 -5.93
C ALA A 50 -2.41 -2.08 -5.87
N PHE A 51 -1.81 -2.42 -7.00
CA PHE A 51 -0.53 -3.13 -7.06
C PHE A 51 0.68 -2.18 -7.15
N ASP A 52 0.50 -0.88 -6.99
CA ASP A 52 1.63 0.02 -6.92
C ASP A 52 2.44 -0.26 -5.64
N ALA A 53 3.75 -0.17 -5.76
CA ALA A 53 4.67 -0.66 -4.73
C ALA A 53 4.52 0.04 -3.39
N ASP A 54 4.18 1.31 -3.40
CA ASP A 54 3.94 2.14 -2.23
C ASP A 54 2.63 1.78 -1.51
N HIS A 55 1.55 1.43 -2.25
CA HIS A 55 0.30 0.90 -1.70
C HIS A 55 0.57 -0.38 -0.90
N ILE A 56 1.20 -1.36 -1.54
CA ILE A 56 1.53 -2.64 -0.92
C ILE A 56 2.41 -2.43 0.31
N ALA A 57 3.45 -1.59 0.20
CA ALA A 57 4.36 -1.32 1.29
C ALA A 57 3.66 -0.59 2.46
N ALA A 58 2.79 0.38 2.18
CA ALA A 58 2.04 1.12 3.20
C ALA A 58 1.05 0.21 3.94
N ILE A 59 0.29 -0.61 3.21
CA ILE A 59 -0.71 -1.55 3.76
C ILE A 59 -0.01 -2.64 4.57
N ASP A 60 1.04 -3.27 4.03
CA ASP A 60 1.81 -4.31 4.71
C ASP A 60 2.40 -3.81 6.03
N ASN A 61 3.17 -2.73 5.98
CA ASN A 61 3.84 -2.21 7.17
C ASN A 61 2.84 -1.74 8.25
N THR A 62 1.73 -1.12 7.84
CA THR A 62 0.69 -0.68 8.77
C THR A 62 -0.06 -1.87 9.37
N THR A 63 -0.43 -2.86 8.58
CA THR A 63 -1.11 -4.09 9.04
C THR A 63 -0.24 -4.83 10.06
N ARG A 64 1.04 -4.96 9.77
CA ARG A 64 2.00 -5.60 10.67
C ARG A 64 2.18 -4.82 11.97
N LYS A 65 2.30 -3.48 11.89
CA LYS A 65 2.35 -2.63 13.08
C LYS A 65 1.13 -2.85 13.98
N LEU A 66 -0.07 -2.76 13.42
CA LEU A 66 -1.31 -2.93 14.18
C LEU A 66 -1.48 -4.35 14.76
N LEU A 67 -0.97 -5.37 14.09
CA LEU A 67 -0.96 -6.74 14.62
C LEU A 67 0.02 -6.91 15.78
N ALA A 68 1.18 -6.27 15.70
CA ALA A 68 2.14 -6.26 16.80
C ALA A 68 1.59 -5.52 18.02
N ASP A 69 1.04 -4.30 17.81
CA ASP A 69 0.40 -3.52 18.87
C ASP A 69 -0.78 -4.29 19.52
N ARG A 70 -1.52 -5.08 18.72
CA ARG A 70 -2.57 -5.96 19.21
C ARG A 70 -2.04 -7.06 20.17
N ALA A 71 -0.95 -7.67 19.79
CA ALA A 71 -0.34 -8.72 20.62
C ALA A 71 0.17 -8.16 21.95
N GLU A 72 0.69 -6.93 21.94
CA GLU A 72 1.20 -6.23 23.11
C GLU A 72 0.08 -5.77 24.06
N PHE A 73 -0.98 -5.14 23.51
CA PHE A 73 -2.03 -4.50 24.32
C PHE A 73 -3.30 -5.35 24.49
N GLY A 74 -3.30 -6.61 24.07
CA GLY A 74 -4.44 -7.52 24.22
C GLY A 74 -5.70 -7.12 23.45
N ILE A 75 -5.55 -6.34 22.35
CA ILE A 75 -6.68 -5.85 21.56
C ILE A 75 -7.35 -7.02 20.79
N SER A 76 -8.63 -7.28 21.03
CA SER A 76 -9.32 -8.46 20.49
C SER A 76 -9.57 -8.43 18.98
N ARG A 77 -9.74 -7.25 18.37
CA ARG A 77 -10.12 -7.09 16.95
C ARG A 77 -8.91 -7.11 16.02
N ARG A 78 -9.00 -7.89 14.93
CA ARG A 78 -7.99 -7.93 13.86
C ARG A 78 -8.06 -6.68 12.97
N PRO A 79 -6.94 -6.10 12.52
CA PRO A 79 -6.92 -4.91 11.65
C PRO A 79 -7.16 -5.28 10.17
N LEU A 80 -8.31 -5.91 9.86
CA LEU A 80 -8.66 -6.38 8.51
C LEU A 80 -8.99 -5.27 7.51
N SER A 81 -9.19 -4.04 7.96
CA SER A 81 -9.68 -2.95 7.12
C SER A 81 -8.63 -1.88 6.82
N VAL A 82 -7.35 -2.19 6.95
CA VAL A 82 -6.25 -1.24 6.67
C VAL A 82 -6.28 -0.84 5.20
N GLY A 83 -6.22 -1.81 4.27
CA GLY A 83 -6.25 -1.53 2.83
C GLY A 83 -7.52 -0.80 2.41
N PHE A 84 -8.69 -1.19 2.95
CA PHE A 84 -9.93 -0.48 2.68
C PHE A 84 -9.88 1.02 3.01
N TRP A 85 -9.39 1.38 4.21
CA TRP A 85 -9.34 2.78 4.63
C TRP A 85 -8.28 3.57 3.89
N PHE A 86 -7.17 2.94 3.55
CA PHE A 86 -6.13 3.54 2.73
C PHE A 86 -6.67 3.85 1.32
N ALA A 87 -7.22 2.85 0.63
CA ALA A 87 -7.81 2.98 -0.69
C ALA A 87 -8.96 4.00 -0.74
N LEU A 88 -9.81 4.01 0.29
CA LEU A 88 -10.91 4.97 0.38
C LEU A 88 -10.40 6.41 0.51
N GLY A 89 -9.33 6.62 1.31
CA GLY A 89 -8.69 7.93 1.43
C GLY A 89 -8.11 8.39 0.10
N HIS A 90 -7.34 7.55 -0.55
CA HIS A 90 -6.73 7.80 -1.84
C HIS A 90 -7.79 8.11 -2.91
N SER A 91 -8.79 7.24 -3.07
CA SER A 91 -9.89 7.43 -4.02
C SER A 91 -10.71 8.71 -3.78
N THR A 92 -10.73 9.22 -2.57
CA THR A 92 -11.46 10.47 -2.27
C THR A 92 -10.82 11.64 -3.01
N ILE A 93 -9.51 11.72 -3.09
CA ILE A 93 -8.81 12.78 -3.85
C ILE A 93 -9.02 12.59 -5.34
N VAL A 94 -8.85 11.38 -5.85
CA VAL A 94 -9.07 11.06 -7.28
C VAL A 94 -10.50 11.43 -7.70
N PHE A 95 -11.49 11.07 -6.85
CA PHE A 95 -12.89 11.42 -7.10
C PHE A 95 -13.11 12.95 -7.06
N ALA A 96 -12.54 13.65 -6.07
CA ALA A 96 -12.68 15.10 -5.95
C ALA A 96 -12.12 15.83 -7.17
N LEU A 97 -10.99 15.39 -7.69
CA LEU A 97 -10.37 15.97 -8.89
C LEU A 97 -11.20 15.68 -10.15
N ALA A 98 -11.64 14.44 -10.34
CA ALA A 98 -12.53 14.10 -11.45
C ALA A 98 -13.86 14.86 -11.37
N PHE A 99 -14.38 15.11 -10.16
CA PHE A 99 -15.56 15.94 -9.95
C PHE A 99 -15.31 17.40 -10.38
N LEU A 100 -14.19 18.00 -9.97
CA LEU A 100 -13.82 19.36 -10.39
C LEU A 100 -13.65 19.45 -11.92
N LEU A 101 -13.02 18.45 -12.54
CA LEU A 101 -12.90 18.35 -14.00
C LEU A 101 -14.29 18.26 -14.65
N SER A 102 -15.21 17.48 -14.10
CA SER A 102 -16.57 17.33 -14.62
C SER A 102 -17.41 18.60 -14.54
N MET A 103 -17.08 19.49 -13.61
CA MET A 103 -17.72 20.81 -13.49
C MET A 103 -17.20 21.84 -14.51
N GLY A 104 -16.33 21.42 -15.43
CA GLY A 104 -15.83 22.27 -16.52
C GLY A 104 -14.73 23.23 -16.10
N VAL A 105 -13.98 22.92 -15.04
CA VAL A 105 -12.76 23.65 -14.69
C VAL A 105 -11.67 23.31 -15.72
N ARG A 106 -11.82 23.89 -16.92
CA ARG A 106 -10.92 23.63 -18.08
C ARG A 106 -9.46 23.95 -17.79
N THR A 107 -9.19 24.90 -16.91
CA THR A 107 -7.85 25.22 -16.43
C THR A 107 -7.21 24.05 -15.68
N LEU A 108 -8.00 23.22 -15.01
CA LEU A 108 -7.50 22.05 -14.28
C LEU A 108 -7.11 20.91 -15.24
N ALA A 109 -7.89 20.69 -16.32
CA ALA A 109 -7.58 19.67 -17.31
C ALA A 109 -6.22 19.94 -17.99
N GLY A 110 -5.99 21.19 -18.41
CA GLY A 110 -4.69 21.58 -18.97
C GLY A 110 -3.54 21.47 -17.98
N GLN A 111 -3.80 21.70 -16.69
CA GLN A 111 -2.77 21.56 -15.64
C GLN A 111 -2.46 20.11 -15.26
N VAL A 112 -3.39 19.19 -15.46
CA VAL A 112 -3.15 17.75 -15.24
C VAL A 112 -2.36 17.13 -16.39
N GLU A 113 -2.64 17.59 -17.63
CA GLU A 113 -1.97 17.11 -18.84
C GLU A 113 -0.58 17.75 -19.07
N ASP A 114 -0.36 18.94 -18.54
CA ASP A 114 0.88 19.70 -18.73
C ASP A 114 1.86 19.42 -17.59
N GLU A 115 2.89 18.62 -17.87
CA GLU A 115 3.98 18.31 -16.93
C GLU A 115 4.69 19.57 -16.38
N SER A 116 4.65 20.70 -17.11
CA SER A 116 5.22 21.98 -16.67
C SER A 116 4.27 22.80 -15.79
N SER A 117 3.06 22.32 -15.54
CA SER A 117 2.04 23.06 -14.78
C SER A 117 2.40 23.19 -13.30
N VAL A 118 1.90 24.26 -12.66
CA VAL A 118 2.04 24.45 -11.22
C VAL A 118 1.39 23.32 -10.42
N LEU A 119 0.26 22.80 -10.89
CA LEU A 119 -0.41 21.67 -10.24
C LEU A 119 0.47 20.42 -10.30
N HIS A 120 0.99 20.10 -11.48
CA HIS A 120 1.87 18.94 -11.67
C HIS A 120 3.16 19.06 -10.82
N ALA A 121 3.77 20.24 -10.81
CA ALA A 121 4.95 20.51 -9.98
C ALA A 121 4.68 20.34 -8.49
N ILE A 122 3.53 20.81 -7.98
CA ILE A 122 3.16 20.68 -6.57
C ILE A 122 2.83 19.22 -6.22
N THR A 123 2.03 18.54 -7.03
CA THR A 123 1.59 17.17 -6.76
C THR A 123 2.71 16.16 -6.94
N GLY A 124 3.58 16.34 -7.93
CA GLY A 124 4.78 15.53 -8.15
C GLY A 124 5.80 15.62 -7.00
N VAL A 125 5.75 16.70 -6.20
CA VAL A 125 6.58 16.82 -4.98
C VAL A 125 5.87 16.26 -3.75
N ILE A 126 4.59 16.60 -3.55
CA ILE A 126 3.86 16.26 -2.31
C ILE A 126 3.65 14.74 -2.21
N GLY A 127 3.13 14.08 -3.25
CA GLY A 127 2.82 12.65 -3.23
C GLY A 127 4.03 11.79 -2.92
N PRO A 128 5.07 11.80 -3.77
CA PRO A 128 6.27 11.01 -3.54
C PRO A 128 7.00 11.37 -2.25
N SER A 129 6.97 12.65 -1.81
CA SER A 129 7.57 13.05 -0.54
C SER A 129 6.83 12.44 0.65
N VAL A 130 5.50 12.51 0.67
CA VAL A 130 4.67 11.94 1.75
C VAL A 130 4.82 10.43 1.79
N SER A 131 4.70 9.76 0.63
CA SER A 131 4.88 8.31 0.49
C SER A 131 6.28 7.91 0.94
N GLY A 132 7.33 8.53 0.39
CA GLY A 132 8.71 8.23 0.71
C GLY A 132 9.05 8.42 2.18
N ILE A 133 8.64 9.54 2.81
CA ILE A 133 8.85 9.80 4.23
C ILE A 133 8.09 8.78 5.09
N PHE A 134 6.84 8.46 4.73
CA PHE A 134 6.04 7.49 5.44
C PHE A 134 6.68 6.09 5.40
N LEU A 135 7.07 5.64 4.21
CA LEU A 135 7.74 4.35 4.01
C LEU A 135 9.09 4.29 4.73
N TRP A 136 9.89 5.33 4.67
CA TRP A 136 11.16 5.43 5.41
C TRP A 136 10.94 5.35 6.91
N THR A 137 9.96 6.09 7.42
CA THR A 137 9.64 6.07 8.85
C THR A 137 9.25 4.67 9.31
N LEU A 138 8.34 4.00 8.58
CA LEU A 138 7.94 2.63 8.87
C LEU A 138 9.08 1.63 8.67
N GLY A 139 9.89 1.81 7.62
CA GLY A 139 11.05 0.99 7.33
C GLY A 139 12.08 1.03 8.46
N ILE A 140 12.43 2.21 8.96
CA ILE A 140 13.37 2.39 10.08
C ILE A 140 12.81 1.76 11.37
N LEU A 141 11.53 2.02 11.68
CA LEU A 141 10.89 1.42 12.87
C LEU A 141 10.93 -0.11 12.82
N ASN A 142 10.61 -0.68 11.66
CA ASN A 142 10.66 -2.12 11.47
C ASN A 142 12.09 -2.67 11.47
N LEU A 143 13.08 -1.90 10.98
CA LEU A 143 14.49 -2.28 11.02
C LEU A 143 15.01 -2.41 12.46
N VAL A 144 14.65 -1.49 13.34
CA VAL A 144 15.04 -1.56 14.76
C VAL A 144 14.46 -2.80 15.42
N VAL A 145 13.19 -3.10 15.13
CA VAL A 145 12.57 -4.34 15.62
C VAL A 145 13.25 -5.57 15.04
N LEU A 146 13.59 -5.56 13.76
CA LEU A 146 14.32 -6.66 13.10
C LEU A 146 15.66 -6.92 13.79
N VAL A 147 16.44 -5.88 14.08
CA VAL A 147 17.71 -6.00 14.81
C VAL A 147 17.49 -6.64 16.17
N GLY A 148 16.43 -6.25 16.88
CA GLY A 148 16.04 -6.90 18.15
C GLY A 148 15.72 -8.38 17.99
N ILE A 149 14.89 -8.74 17.00
CA ILE A 149 14.53 -10.14 16.72
C ILE A 149 15.77 -10.98 16.36
N VAL A 150 16.66 -10.43 15.51
CA VAL A 150 17.93 -11.11 15.14
C VAL A 150 18.84 -11.33 16.35
N SER A 151 18.89 -10.37 17.27
CA SER A 151 19.66 -10.52 18.53
C SER A 151 19.12 -11.66 19.37
N VAL A 152 17.80 -11.73 19.58
CA VAL A 152 17.17 -12.84 20.30
C VAL A 152 17.40 -14.17 19.59
N PHE A 153 17.24 -14.19 18.26
CA PHE A 153 17.50 -15.39 17.47
C PHE A 153 18.93 -15.92 17.62
N ARG A 154 19.94 -15.02 17.63
CA ARG A 154 21.34 -15.40 17.84
C ARG A 154 21.57 -16.02 19.23
N ARG A 155 20.98 -15.45 20.28
CA ARG A 155 21.06 -15.98 21.65
C ARG A 155 20.35 -17.33 21.77
N MET A 156 19.18 -17.48 21.19
CA MET A 156 18.48 -18.76 21.12
C MET A 156 19.36 -19.87 20.52
N ARG A 157 20.14 -19.57 19.49
CA ARG A 157 21.10 -20.54 18.91
C ARG A 157 22.27 -20.88 19.81
N GLN A 158 22.54 -20.06 20.83
CA GLN A 158 23.60 -20.29 21.83
C GLN A 158 23.07 -20.99 23.09
N GLY A 159 21.78 -21.39 23.09
CA GLY A 159 21.16 -22.09 24.24
C GLY A 159 20.55 -21.16 25.29
N ASP A 160 20.66 -19.84 25.12
CA ASP A 160 20.12 -18.84 26.04
C ASP A 160 18.79 -18.29 25.51
N TYR A 161 17.70 -19.02 25.79
CA TYR A 161 16.34 -18.62 25.36
C TYR A 161 15.53 -18.11 26.55
N ASN A 162 15.13 -16.83 26.46
CA ASN A 162 14.19 -16.21 27.38
C ASN A 162 12.98 -15.69 26.61
N GLU A 163 11.81 -16.28 26.85
CA GLU A 163 10.56 -15.89 26.17
C GLU A 163 10.14 -14.46 26.52
N GLN A 164 10.38 -14.02 27.77
CA GLN A 164 10.11 -12.66 28.21
C GLN A 164 10.98 -11.65 27.46
N GLU A 165 12.24 -11.96 27.23
CA GLU A 165 13.14 -11.08 26.48
C GLU A 165 12.74 -10.96 25.00
N LEU A 166 12.23 -12.04 24.39
CA LEU A 166 11.64 -11.99 23.04
C LEU A 166 10.43 -11.06 23.00
N GLU A 167 9.53 -11.21 23.99
CA GLU A 167 8.37 -10.34 24.12
C GLU A 167 8.77 -8.89 24.37
N ASP A 168 9.75 -8.62 25.22
CA ASP A 168 10.28 -7.30 25.48
C ASP A 168 10.90 -6.65 24.24
N GLN A 169 11.64 -7.41 23.42
CA GLN A 169 12.20 -6.90 22.17
C GLN A 169 11.11 -6.61 21.12
N LEU A 170 10.08 -7.43 21.06
CA LEU A 170 8.90 -7.17 20.25
C LEU A 170 8.12 -5.94 20.77
N ASN A 171 8.15 -5.72 22.10
CA ASN A 171 7.46 -4.64 22.79
C ASN A 171 8.26 -3.31 22.81
N LYS A 172 9.57 -3.31 22.54
CA LYS A 172 10.38 -2.07 22.37
C LYS A 172 9.86 -1.15 21.25
N ARG A 173 8.98 -1.64 20.39
CA ARG A 173 8.17 -0.80 19.49
C ARG A 173 7.39 0.29 20.25
N GLY A 174 6.83 -0.04 21.42
CA GLY A 174 6.09 0.93 22.24
C GLY A 174 6.96 2.10 22.73
N PHE A 175 8.22 1.81 23.09
CA PHE A 175 9.16 2.84 23.55
C PHE A 175 9.64 3.76 22.41
N MET A 176 9.97 3.18 21.25
CA MET A 176 10.38 3.97 20.06
C MET A 176 9.24 4.76 19.44
N ASN A 177 8.01 4.25 19.48
CA ASN A 177 6.81 5.03 19.15
C ASN A 177 6.68 6.30 20.03
N ARG A 178 7.27 6.31 21.22
CA ARG A 178 7.24 7.49 22.11
C ARG A 178 8.22 8.58 21.66
N PHE A 179 9.31 8.24 21.00
CA PHE A 179 10.38 9.16 20.58
C PHE A 179 10.23 9.64 19.11
N LEU A 180 9.90 8.72 18.18
CA LEU A 180 9.68 9.05 16.77
C LEU A 180 8.19 9.31 16.46
N GLY A 181 7.40 9.45 17.48
CA GLY A 181 5.95 9.29 17.53
C GLY A 181 5.11 10.46 17.01
N GLY A 182 5.61 11.35 16.20
CA GLY A 182 4.75 12.36 15.56
C GLY A 182 3.86 11.75 14.48
N LEU A 183 4.43 11.09 13.48
CA LEU A 183 3.72 10.50 12.34
C LEU A 183 3.17 9.08 12.63
N THR A 184 3.88 8.27 13.42
CA THR A 184 3.47 6.88 13.69
C THR A 184 2.55 6.70 14.90
N LYS A 185 2.50 7.67 15.85
CA LYS A 185 1.50 7.70 16.92
C LYS A 185 0.07 7.81 16.37
N SER A 186 -0.11 8.29 15.15
CA SER A 186 -1.43 8.55 14.60
C SER A 186 -2.19 7.27 14.20
N VAL A 187 -1.52 6.15 13.87
CA VAL A 187 -2.19 4.94 13.40
C VAL A 187 -2.18 3.85 14.48
N THR A 188 -3.18 3.87 15.35
CA THR A 188 -3.48 2.83 16.35
C THR A 188 -4.73 2.01 16.00
N LYS A 189 -5.50 2.49 15.02
CA LYS A 189 -6.72 1.85 14.52
C LYS A 189 -6.70 1.86 12.99
N PRO A 190 -7.28 0.85 12.31
CA PRO A 190 -7.26 0.75 10.84
C PRO A 190 -7.78 2.00 10.11
N TRP A 191 -8.82 2.67 10.62
CA TRP A 191 -9.40 3.83 9.96
C TRP A 191 -8.50 5.07 9.96
N GLN A 192 -7.50 5.11 10.84
CA GLN A 192 -6.56 6.24 10.93
C GLN A 192 -5.54 6.28 9.79
N ILE A 193 -5.51 5.26 8.93
CA ILE A 193 -4.71 5.30 7.70
C ILE A 193 -5.42 6.06 6.57
N TYR A 194 -6.70 6.39 6.71
CA TYR A 194 -7.45 7.16 5.72
C TYR A 194 -6.79 8.53 5.40
N PRO A 195 -6.37 9.36 6.37
CA PRO A 195 -5.63 10.59 6.07
C PRO A 195 -4.30 10.35 5.33
N VAL A 196 -3.63 9.22 5.58
CA VAL A 196 -2.42 8.86 4.84
C VAL A 196 -2.79 8.56 3.38
N GLY A 197 -3.84 7.79 3.14
CA GLY A 197 -4.37 7.54 1.80
C GLY A 197 -4.75 8.84 1.06
N LEU A 198 -5.38 9.81 1.74
CA LEU A 198 -5.65 11.14 1.17
C LEU A 198 -4.37 11.81 0.68
N LEU A 199 -3.31 11.79 1.49
CA LEU A 199 -2.04 12.43 1.15
C LEU A 199 -1.32 11.73 0.00
N PHE A 200 -1.44 10.39 -0.09
CA PHE A 200 -0.93 9.63 -1.23
C PHE A 200 -1.69 9.99 -2.52
N GLY A 201 -3.01 10.13 -2.47
CA GLY A 201 -3.83 10.52 -3.61
C GLY A 201 -3.62 11.96 -4.10
N LEU A 202 -2.85 12.78 -3.39
CA LEU A 202 -2.41 14.09 -3.89
C LEU A 202 -1.21 14.00 -4.85
N GLY A 203 -0.55 12.85 -4.93
CA GLY A 203 0.54 12.61 -5.87
C GLY A 203 0.00 12.03 -7.18
N PHE A 204 0.14 12.75 -8.29
CA PHE A 204 -0.18 12.22 -9.62
C PHE A 204 1.09 11.64 -10.25
N ASP A 205 1.72 10.71 -9.57
CA ASP A 205 2.98 10.11 -9.98
C ASP A 205 2.80 8.78 -10.73
N THR A 206 1.54 8.29 -10.85
CA THR A 206 1.25 7.03 -11.49
C THR A 206 0.50 7.20 -12.81
N ALA A 207 0.94 6.44 -13.84
CA ALA A 207 0.30 6.45 -15.16
C ALA A 207 -1.19 6.07 -15.10
N THR A 208 -1.61 5.27 -14.10
CA THR A 208 -3.00 4.83 -13.92
C THR A 208 -3.92 5.97 -13.49
N GLU A 209 -3.48 6.81 -12.57
CA GLU A 209 -4.25 7.98 -12.11
C GLU A 209 -4.31 9.05 -13.17
N VAL A 210 -3.15 9.38 -13.77
CA VAL A 210 -3.09 10.34 -14.87
C VAL A 210 -4.01 9.91 -16.01
N ALA A 211 -3.95 8.63 -16.44
CA ALA A 211 -4.82 8.12 -17.48
C ALA A 211 -6.31 8.25 -17.14
N LEU A 212 -6.71 8.00 -15.89
CA LEU A 212 -8.08 8.18 -15.43
C LEU A 212 -8.50 9.65 -15.50
N LEU A 213 -7.67 10.58 -15.02
CA LEU A 213 -7.98 12.00 -14.97
C LEU A 213 -8.00 12.62 -16.39
N VAL A 214 -7.10 12.20 -17.28
CA VAL A 214 -7.11 12.57 -18.70
C VAL A 214 -8.39 12.07 -19.38
N LEU A 215 -8.80 10.84 -19.12
CA LEU A 215 -10.08 10.29 -19.61
C LEU A 215 -11.29 11.09 -19.11
N ALA A 216 -11.30 11.44 -17.82
CA ALA A 216 -12.37 12.24 -17.21
C ALA A 216 -12.37 13.67 -17.76
N GLY A 217 -11.20 14.31 -17.91
CA GLY A 217 -11.02 15.65 -18.44
C GLY A 217 -11.41 15.75 -19.91
N GLY A 218 -10.95 14.81 -20.75
CA GLY A 218 -11.32 14.74 -22.16
C GLY A 218 -12.81 14.51 -22.38
N ALA A 219 -13.47 13.78 -21.50
CA ALA A 219 -14.92 13.55 -21.53
C ALA A 219 -15.71 14.79 -21.06
N ALA A 220 -15.14 15.63 -20.20
CA ALA A 220 -15.84 16.74 -19.55
C ALA A 220 -16.40 17.81 -20.51
N ALA A 221 -15.81 17.93 -21.69
CA ALA A 221 -16.28 18.89 -22.71
C ALA A 221 -17.57 18.45 -23.40
N PHE A 222 -17.91 17.16 -23.38
CA PHE A 222 -18.94 16.57 -24.25
C PHE A 222 -20.01 15.78 -23.49
N LEU A 223 -19.71 15.37 -22.24
CA LEU A 223 -20.54 14.43 -21.51
C LEU A 223 -21.16 15.06 -20.25
N PRO A 224 -22.34 14.59 -19.84
CA PRO A 224 -22.94 15.02 -18.57
C PRO A 224 -22.10 14.53 -17.39
N PHE A 225 -22.08 15.30 -16.31
CA PHE A 225 -21.26 15.07 -15.12
C PHE A 225 -21.39 13.64 -14.54
N TYR A 226 -22.59 13.04 -14.55
CA TYR A 226 -22.80 11.70 -14.01
C TYR A 226 -22.10 10.61 -14.85
N ALA A 227 -21.97 10.80 -16.16
CA ALA A 227 -21.26 9.87 -17.04
C ALA A 227 -19.75 9.91 -16.78
N ILE A 228 -19.21 11.09 -16.44
CA ILE A 228 -17.80 11.27 -16.12
C ILE A 228 -17.49 10.68 -14.73
N LEU A 229 -18.35 10.96 -13.74
CA LEU A 229 -18.14 10.54 -12.37
C LEU A 229 -18.24 9.01 -12.15
N VAL A 230 -18.80 8.28 -13.12
CA VAL A 230 -18.78 6.82 -13.08
C VAL A 230 -17.34 6.25 -13.14
N LEU A 231 -16.43 6.97 -13.82
CA LEU A 231 -15.03 6.52 -13.96
C LEU A 231 -14.29 6.47 -12.62
N PRO A 232 -14.22 7.55 -11.83
CA PRO A 232 -13.55 7.50 -10.52
C PRO A 232 -14.26 6.58 -9.52
N VAL A 233 -15.59 6.38 -9.64
CA VAL A 233 -16.31 5.40 -8.81
C VAL A 233 -15.87 3.98 -9.14
N LEU A 234 -15.74 3.62 -10.42
CA LEU A 234 -15.27 2.31 -10.85
C LEU A 234 -13.80 2.09 -10.51
N PHE A 235 -12.97 3.11 -10.68
CA PHE A 235 -11.58 3.09 -10.23
C PHE A 235 -11.49 2.82 -8.72
N ALA A 236 -12.24 3.57 -7.91
CA ALA A 236 -12.33 3.39 -6.48
C ALA A 236 -12.84 1.99 -6.09
N ALA A 237 -13.80 1.44 -6.82
CA ALA A 237 -14.32 0.10 -6.60
C ALA A 237 -13.22 -0.97 -6.79
N GLY A 238 -12.46 -0.87 -7.89
CA GLY A 238 -11.35 -1.77 -8.19
C GLY A 238 -10.23 -1.68 -7.15
N MET A 239 -9.78 -0.46 -6.85
CA MET A 239 -8.71 -0.20 -5.90
C MET A 239 -9.10 -0.63 -4.48
N CYS A 240 -10.28 -0.23 -3.98
CA CYS A 240 -10.76 -0.64 -2.66
C CYS A 240 -10.90 -2.16 -2.53
N LEU A 241 -11.29 -2.85 -3.60
CA LEU A 241 -11.37 -4.31 -3.59
C LEU A 241 -9.99 -4.94 -3.42
N MET A 242 -9.02 -4.57 -4.26
CA MET A 242 -7.69 -5.19 -4.26
C MET A 242 -6.88 -4.84 -3.01
N ASP A 243 -6.84 -3.58 -2.60
CA ASP A 243 -6.17 -3.16 -1.36
C ASP A 243 -6.77 -3.82 -0.11
N THR A 244 -8.10 -4.05 -0.13
CA THR A 244 -8.76 -4.80 0.96
C THR A 244 -8.34 -6.26 0.96
N ILE A 245 -8.27 -6.89 -0.21
CA ILE A 245 -7.81 -8.29 -0.36
C ILE A 245 -6.36 -8.39 0.13
N ASP A 246 -5.49 -7.48 -0.30
CA ASP A 246 -4.10 -7.44 0.14
C ASP A 246 -3.98 -7.34 1.67
N GLY A 247 -4.65 -6.36 2.29
CA GLY A 247 -4.65 -6.18 3.74
C GLY A 247 -5.19 -7.40 4.51
N VAL A 248 -6.21 -8.10 3.98
CA VAL A 248 -6.76 -9.34 4.56
C VAL A 248 -5.79 -10.50 4.43
N LEU A 249 -5.16 -10.66 3.25
CA LEU A 249 -4.14 -11.70 3.01
C LEU A 249 -2.94 -11.52 3.92
N MET A 250 -2.41 -10.28 4.03
CA MET A 250 -1.31 -9.95 4.93
C MET A 250 -1.68 -10.22 6.40
N ASN A 251 -2.89 -9.84 6.82
CA ASN A 251 -3.39 -10.13 8.17
C ASN A 251 -3.45 -11.64 8.44
N GLY A 252 -3.90 -12.44 7.46
CA GLY A 252 -3.93 -13.90 7.55
C GLY A 252 -2.55 -14.50 7.66
N ALA A 253 -1.62 -14.07 6.80
CA ALA A 253 -0.24 -14.54 6.77
C ALA A 253 0.49 -14.24 8.10
N TYR A 254 0.37 -13.03 8.61
CA TYR A 254 0.96 -12.67 9.90
C TYR A 254 0.25 -13.34 11.08
N GLY A 255 -1.07 -13.45 11.07
CA GLY A 255 -1.83 -14.13 12.12
C GLY A 255 -1.41 -15.59 12.29
N TRP A 256 -1.14 -16.32 11.19
CA TRP A 256 -0.65 -17.70 11.25
C TRP A 256 0.74 -17.80 11.90
N ALA A 257 1.60 -16.81 11.66
CA ALA A 257 2.97 -16.79 12.19
C ALA A 257 3.04 -16.64 13.73
N PHE A 258 2.06 -16.00 14.34
CA PHE A 258 2.08 -15.66 15.76
C PHE A 258 1.67 -16.82 16.72
N PHE A 259 1.21 -17.98 16.21
CA PHE A 259 0.68 -19.05 17.06
C PHE A 259 1.72 -19.85 17.86
N LYS A 260 3.01 -19.85 17.50
CA LYS A 260 4.06 -20.60 18.20
C LYS A 260 5.35 -19.78 18.34
N PRO A 261 6.06 -19.81 19.50
CA PRO A 261 7.20 -18.94 19.76
C PRO A 261 8.32 -19.05 18.72
N VAL A 262 8.79 -20.26 18.41
CA VAL A 262 9.88 -20.49 17.45
C VAL A 262 9.47 -20.09 16.03
N ARG A 263 8.23 -20.40 15.63
CA ARG A 263 7.67 -20.00 14.34
C ARG A 263 7.57 -18.49 14.26
N LYS A 264 7.12 -17.85 15.35
CA LYS A 264 7.01 -16.39 15.48
C LYS A 264 8.35 -15.70 15.23
N VAL A 265 9.47 -16.21 15.79
CA VAL A 265 10.80 -15.62 15.58
C VAL A 265 11.25 -15.75 14.13
N TYR A 266 11.26 -16.97 13.59
CA TYR A 266 11.76 -17.22 12.23
C TYR A 266 10.96 -16.49 11.15
N TYR A 267 9.64 -16.60 11.23
CA TYR A 267 8.74 -15.99 10.26
C TYR A 267 8.77 -14.46 10.37
N ASN A 268 8.72 -13.91 11.58
CA ASN A 268 8.85 -12.48 11.79
C ASN A 268 10.18 -11.93 11.28
N MET A 269 11.28 -12.63 11.49
CA MET A 269 12.59 -12.23 10.97
C MET A 269 12.56 -12.17 9.43
N THR A 270 12.09 -13.22 8.77
CA THR A 270 12.07 -13.31 7.30
C THR A 270 11.17 -12.23 6.69
N ILE A 271 9.91 -12.17 7.13
CA ILE A 271 8.94 -11.23 6.55
C ILE A 271 9.28 -9.78 6.94
N THR A 272 9.73 -9.54 8.18
CA THR A 272 10.17 -8.19 8.57
C THR A 272 11.37 -7.73 7.74
N SER A 273 12.31 -8.61 7.42
CA SER A 273 13.44 -8.26 6.55
C SER A 273 12.98 -7.84 5.15
N ILE A 274 12.04 -8.59 4.57
CA ILE A 274 11.48 -8.25 3.24
C ILE A 274 10.76 -6.91 3.30
N SER A 275 9.86 -6.71 4.27
CA SER A 275 9.10 -5.47 4.39
C SER A 275 10.00 -4.25 4.66
N VAL A 276 11.07 -4.41 5.46
CA VAL A 276 12.07 -3.35 5.68
C VAL A 276 12.77 -3.02 4.38
N ALA A 277 13.24 -4.04 3.65
CA ALA A 277 13.93 -3.84 2.38
C ALA A 277 13.02 -3.14 1.37
N VAL A 278 11.77 -3.61 1.20
CA VAL A 278 10.78 -3.01 0.29
C VAL A 278 10.51 -1.56 0.68
N ALA A 279 10.17 -1.29 1.94
CA ALA A 279 9.83 0.06 2.38
C ALA A 279 11.00 1.05 2.21
N LEU A 280 12.22 0.64 2.55
CA LEU A 280 13.40 1.51 2.40
C LEU A 280 13.79 1.70 0.94
N VAL A 281 13.72 0.66 0.10
CA VAL A 281 14.04 0.77 -1.34
C VAL A 281 13.03 1.68 -2.03
N ILE A 282 11.74 1.40 -1.91
CA ILE A 282 10.69 2.20 -2.56
C ILE A 282 10.71 3.64 -2.04
N GLY A 283 10.76 3.83 -0.72
CA GLY A 283 10.83 5.17 -0.14
C GLY A 283 12.09 5.94 -0.56
N THR A 284 13.23 5.25 -0.78
CA THR A 284 14.44 5.89 -1.28
C THR A 284 14.26 6.34 -2.73
N ILE A 285 13.72 5.49 -3.60
CA ILE A 285 13.48 5.85 -5.01
C ILE A 285 12.57 7.07 -5.09
N GLN A 286 11.45 7.09 -4.34
CA GLN A 286 10.53 8.22 -4.33
C GLN A 286 11.17 9.53 -3.81
N LEU A 287 11.94 9.47 -2.72
CA LEU A 287 12.62 10.67 -2.19
C LEU A 287 13.75 11.15 -3.11
N VAL A 288 14.48 10.24 -3.74
CA VAL A 288 15.53 10.57 -4.71
C VAL A 288 14.92 11.19 -5.97
N SER A 289 13.78 10.66 -6.47
CA SER A 289 13.05 11.25 -7.59
C SER A 289 12.69 12.72 -7.31
N VAL A 290 12.10 13.02 -6.16
CA VAL A 290 11.80 14.41 -5.76
C VAL A 290 13.05 15.30 -5.75
N VAL A 291 14.17 14.81 -5.21
CA VAL A 291 15.43 15.59 -5.14
C VAL A 291 15.99 15.82 -6.55
N VAL A 292 15.98 14.80 -7.40
CA VAL A 292 16.47 14.86 -8.78
C VAL A 292 15.69 15.88 -9.58
N ASP A 293 14.35 15.82 -9.50
CA ASP A 293 13.45 16.73 -10.21
C ASP A 293 13.61 18.17 -9.73
N GLN A 294 13.64 18.39 -8.42
CA GLN A 294 13.79 19.75 -7.85
C GLN A 294 15.19 20.35 -8.07
N ALA A 295 16.21 19.52 -8.13
CA ALA A 295 17.59 19.96 -8.38
C ALA A 295 17.95 20.04 -9.86
N GLY A 296 17.07 19.58 -10.77
CA GLY A 296 17.31 19.54 -12.22
C GLY A 296 18.47 18.61 -12.60
N ILE A 297 18.65 17.49 -11.89
CA ILE A 297 19.73 16.53 -12.14
C ILE A 297 19.29 15.63 -13.28
N SER A 298 19.92 15.77 -14.46
CA SER A 298 19.57 15.02 -15.68
C SER A 298 20.45 13.81 -15.96
N SER A 299 21.49 13.52 -15.15
CA SER A 299 22.41 12.41 -15.39
C SER A 299 23.15 11.99 -14.13
N GLY A 300 23.69 10.77 -14.15
CA GLY A 300 24.45 10.20 -13.05
C GLY A 300 23.64 9.25 -12.16
N PRO A 301 24.26 8.65 -11.14
CA PRO A 301 23.64 7.57 -10.36
C PRO A 301 22.31 7.94 -9.69
N LEU A 302 22.12 9.21 -9.30
CA LEU A 302 20.87 9.68 -8.71
C LEU A 302 19.75 9.74 -9.76
N ALA A 303 20.04 10.21 -10.97
CA ALA A 303 19.08 10.20 -12.06
C ALA A 303 18.69 8.76 -12.45
N GLU A 304 19.63 7.83 -12.50
CA GLU A 304 19.35 6.42 -12.78
C GLU A 304 18.42 5.79 -11.69
N ILE A 305 18.59 6.16 -10.42
CA ILE A 305 17.72 5.70 -9.35
C ILE A 305 16.33 6.35 -9.48
N ALA A 306 16.25 7.64 -9.80
CA ALA A 306 14.98 8.33 -9.98
C ALA A 306 14.17 7.78 -11.15
N ASP A 307 14.84 7.39 -12.24
CA ASP A 307 14.22 6.82 -13.44
C ASP A 307 13.82 5.34 -13.31
N MET A 308 14.02 4.73 -12.14
CA MET A 308 13.61 3.33 -11.92
C MET A 308 12.09 3.21 -11.99
N ASN A 309 11.62 2.43 -12.99
CA ASN A 309 10.20 2.20 -13.17
C ASN A 309 9.62 1.31 -12.04
N LEU A 310 8.80 1.90 -11.19
CA LEU A 310 8.12 1.22 -10.08
C LEU A 310 6.76 0.62 -10.47
N GLU A 311 6.25 0.86 -11.68
CA GLU A 311 4.91 0.45 -12.11
C GLU A 311 4.62 -1.04 -11.94
N ASN A 312 5.62 -1.90 -12.19
CA ASN A 312 5.48 -3.35 -12.05
C ASN A 312 6.10 -3.90 -10.76
N ALA A 313 6.76 -3.05 -9.97
CA ALA A 313 7.44 -3.48 -8.75
C ALA A 313 6.47 -4.12 -7.75
N GLY A 314 5.24 -3.64 -7.67
CA GLY A 314 4.22 -4.18 -6.79
C GLY A 314 3.90 -5.65 -7.05
N PHE A 315 3.79 -6.07 -8.31
CA PHE A 315 3.56 -7.49 -8.64
C PHE A 315 4.72 -8.39 -8.17
N PHE A 316 5.96 -7.91 -8.32
CA PHE A 316 7.15 -8.62 -7.81
C PHE A 316 7.15 -8.69 -6.28
N ILE A 317 6.75 -7.62 -5.60
CA ILE A 317 6.68 -7.55 -4.15
C ILE A 317 5.63 -8.54 -3.62
N VAL A 318 4.41 -8.54 -4.18
CA VAL A 318 3.37 -9.51 -3.83
C VAL A 318 3.84 -10.93 -4.09
N GLY A 319 4.42 -11.19 -5.26
CA GLY A 319 5.01 -12.49 -5.59
C GLY A 319 6.07 -12.92 -4.57
N LEU A 320 6.96 -12.01 -4.18
CA LEU A 320 8.00 -12.25 -3.17
C LEU A 320 7.40 -12.60 -1.80
N PHE A 321 6.37 -11.87 -1.35
CA PHE A 321 5.67 -12.17 -0.09
C PHE A 321 4.98 -13.54 -0.14
N ILE A 322 4.29 -13.87 -1.23
CA ILE A 322 3.64 -15.17 -1.41
C ILE A 322 4.68 -16.30 -1.38
N VAL A 323 5.77 -16.17 -2.13
CA VAL A 323 6.86 -17.17 -2.18
C VAL A 323 7.51 -17.31 -0.81
N ALA A 324 7.79 -16.20 -0.12
CA ALA A 324 8.35 -16.22 1.23
C ALA A 324 7.40 -16.90 2.23
N TRP A 325 6.09 -16.62 2.13
CA TRP A 325 5.09 -17.24 2.98
C TRP A 325 4.96 -18.74 2.73
N ILE A 326 4.79 -19.14 1.47
CA ILE A 326 4.71 -20.56 1.09
C ILE A 326 6.00 -21.29 1.45
N GLY A 327 7.17 -20.72 1.10
CA GLY A 327 8.48 -21.27 1.42
C GLY A 327 8.66 -21.46 2.93
N SER A 328 8.30 -20.47 3.73
CA SER A 328 8.33 -20.56 5.19
C SER A 328 7.41 -21.66 5.73
N ALA A 329 6.19 -21.77 5.18
CA ALA A 329 5.23 -22.81 5.56
C ALA A 329 5.71 -24.21 5.20
N LEU A 330 6.31 -24.38 4.01
CA LEU A 330 6.88 -25.65 3.54
C LEU A 330 8.10 -26.05 4.36
N LEU A 331 9.04 -25.12 4.59
CA LEU A 331 10.22 -25.35 5.43
C LEU A 331 9.81 -25.75 6.85
N TRP A 332 8.77 -25.11 7.40
CA TRP A 332 8.24 -25.48 8.71
C TRP A 332 7.66 -26.90 8.72
N LYS A 333 6.85 -27.22 7.72
CA LYS A 333 6.15 -28.52 7.62
C LYS A 333 7.13 -29.68 7.36
N TYR A 334 8.06 -29.50 6.40
CA TYR A 334 8.95 -30.59 5.95
C TYR A 334 10.32 -30.57 6.62
N GLY A 335 10.79 -29.40 7.04
CA GLY A 335 12.11 -29.24 7.69
C GLY A 335 12.16 -29.74 9.13
N LYS A 336 10.99 -30.10 9.73
CA LYS A 336 10.87 -30.51 11.13
C LYS A 336 11.60 -29.58 12.10
N VAL A 337 11.54 -28.28 11.81
CA VAL A 337 12.25 -27.24 12.56
C VAL A 337 11.85 -27.26 14.03
N GLU A 338 10.57 -27.49 14.31
CA GLU A 338 10.03 -27.55 15.67
C GLU A 338 10.59 -28.73 16.46
N GLU A 339 10.71 -29.92 15.86
CA GLU A 339 11.24 -31.11 16.51
C GLU A 339 12.73 -30.94 16.84
N LYS A 340 13.50 -30.42 15.86
CA LYS A 340 14.95 -30.19 16.02
C LYS A 340 15.25 -29.18 17.13
N TRP A 341 14.48 -28.10 17.19
CA TRP A 341 14.70 -27.03 18.16
C TRP A 341 14.18 -27.39 19.56
N SER A 342 13.03 -28.08 19.64
CA SER A 342 12.50 -28.58 20.92
C SER A 342 13.39 -29.67 21.54
N ALA A 343 14.04 -30.48 20.71
CA ALA A 343 15.02 -31.48 21.18
C ALA A 343 16.29 -30.79 21.70
N GLN A 344 16.76 -29.73 21.04
CA GLN A 344 17.95 -29.00 21.46
C GLN A 344 17.72 -28.24 22.79
N MET A 345 16.56 -27.58 22.96
CA MET A 345 16.18 -26.91 24.19
C MET A 345 16.04 -27.90 25.40
N ARG A 346 15.56 -29.13 25.15
CA ARG A 346 15.47 -30.15 26.21
C ARG A 346 16.84 -30.68 26.66
N THR A 347 17.80 -30.77 25.77
CA THR A 347 19.16 -31.24 26.08
C THR A 347 19.96 -30.20 26.87
N ASP A 348 19.68 -28.92 26.68
CA ASP A 348 20.37 -27.81 27.35
C ASP A 348 19.79 -27.52 28.76
N VAL A 349 18.51 -27.83 29.00
CA VAL A 349 17.87 -27.78 30.35
C VAL A 349 18.26 -28.97 31.25
N ALA A 350 18.77 -30.04 30.63
CA ALA A 350 19.21 -31.25 31.34
C ALA A 350 20.72 -31.26 31.70
N LYS A 351 21.47 -30.23 31.33
CA LYS A 351 22.83 -29.93 31.73
C LYS A 351 22.90 -28.85 32.80
#